data_5bcb5ffb30bfcc00a85154eea5e32278
#
_entry.id   5bcb5ffb30bfcc00a85154eea5e32278
#
_cell.length_a   1.000
_cell.length_b   1.000
_cell.length_c   1.000
_cell.angle_alpha   90.00
_cell.angle_beta   90.00
_cell.angle_gamma   90.00
#
_symmetry.space_group_name_H-M   'P 1'
#
loop_
_entity.id
_entity.type
_entity.pdbx_description
1 polymer ?
#
loop_
_entity_poly.entity_id
_entity_poly.type
_entity_poly.pdbx_seq_one_letter_code
_entity_poly.pdbx_strand_id
1 'polypeptide(L)'
;VRSWTDSVLDIAGAAADLSMSAATAVLVKPEQRAALEKAGTALRATREAAGLSIKELGDAINLKEPALLDLVENGKTALPFEIVLRLASVLGRNDPISFIMRFTRSYNPDVWKTLESLGIGRLAVQAGREREFATIYRASDAARTLSDEEFAAVLGFVKQAFNLALAFRSESATPRRRSGRSVETAR
;
A
#
# COMPACT_ATOMS: atom_id res chain seq x y z
N VAL A 1 -7.76 -22.00 15.66
CA VAL A 1 -7.98 -20.81 14.83
C VAL A 1 -6.89 -20.84 13.78
N ARG A 2 -7.22 -21.27 12.53
CA ARG A 2 -6.28 -21.22 11.41
C ARG A 2 -5.99 -19.74 11.11
N SER A 3 -4.72 -19.39 11.02
CA SER A 3 -4.29 -18.03 10.70
C SER A 3 -4.80 -17.66 9.31
N TRP A 4 -5.19 -16.41 9.13
CA TRP A 4 -5.58 -15.85 7.83
C TRP A 4 -4.49 -16.05 6.76
N THR A 5 -3.23 -16.10 7.20
CA THR A 5 -2.06 -16.42 6.37
C THR A 5 -2.06 -17.84 5.82
N ASP A 6 -2.57 -18.83 6.59
CA ASP A 6 -2.62 -20.23 6.14
C ASP A 6 -3.67 -20.42 5.04
N SER A 7 -4.79 -19.70 5.12
CA SER A 7 -5.85 -19.77 4.10
C SER A 7 -5.44 -19.11 2.77
N VAL A 8 -4.64 -18.05 2.81
CA VAL A 8 -4.10 -17.40 1.61
C VAL A 8 -3.04 -18.27 0.93
N LEU A 9 -2.24 -19.01 1.72
CA LEU A 9 -1.23 -19.95 1.21
C LEU A 9 -1.84 -21.19 0.59
N ASP A 10 -2.96 -21.73 1.14
CA ASP A 10 -3.67 -22.88 0.58
C ASP A 10 -4.32 -22.57 -0.78
N ILE A 11 -4.83 -21.35 -0.97
CA ILE A 11 -5.39 -20.90 -2.27
C ILE A 11 -4.26 -20.71 -3.31
N ALA A 12 -3.08 -20.25 -2.88
CA ALA A 12 -1.92 -20.08 -3.74
C ALA A 12 -1.29 -21.41 -4.18
N GLY A 13 -1.41 -22.48 -3.38
CA GLY A 13 -0.86 -23.80 -3.69
C GLY A 13 -1.53 -24.51 -4.87
N ALA A 14 -2.81 -24.23 -5.12
CA ALA A 14 -3.58 -24.89 -6.18
C ALA A 14 -3.36 -24.28 -7.60
N ALA A 15 -2.83 -23.05 -7.68
CA ALA A 15 -2.61 -22.33 -8.96
C ALA A 15 -1.18 -22.45 -9.51
N ALA A 16 -0.28 -23.14 -8.81
CA ALA A 16 1.16 -23.16 -9.12
C ALA A 16 1.53 -23.95 -10.39
N ASP A 17 0.57 -24.56 -11.08
CA ASP A 17 0.80 -25.36 -12.29
C ASP A 17 0.47 -24.63 -13.60
N LEU A 18 0.09 -23.36 -13.53
CA LEU A 18 -0.05 -22.54 -14.73
C LEU A 18 1.36 -22.14 -15.23
N SER A 19 1.78 -22.81 -16.26
CA SER A 19 3.09 -22.71 -16.89
C SER A 19 3.54 -21.25 -17.05
N MET A 20 4.70 -20.94 -16.46
CA MET A 20 5.44 -19.67 -16.57
C MET A 20 5.79 -19.26 -18.02
N SER A 21 5.55 -20.10 -19.00
CA SER A 21 5.84 -19.82 -20.41
C SER A 21 4.93 -18.75 -21.03
N ALA A 22 3.79 -18.44 -20.43
CA ALA A 22 2.89 -17.39 -20.92
C ALA A 22 3.27 -15.96 -20.45
N ALA A 23 4.10 -15.84 -19.41
CA ALA A 23 4.49 -14.53 -18.87
C ALA A 23 5.59 -13.82 -19.65
N THR A 24 6.30 -14.52 -20.54
CA THR A 24 7.50 -14.03 -21.23
C THR A 24 7.24 -13.38 -22.58
N ALA A 25 6.02 -13.38 -23.10
CA ALA A 25 5.72 -12.92 -24.46
C ALA A 25 4.81 -11.68 -24.57
N VAL A 26 4.62 -10.92 -23.51
CA VAL A 26 3.92 -9.65 -23.61
C VAL A 26 4.89 -8.63 -24.18
N LEU A 27 4.62 -8.12 -25.39
CA LEU A 27 5.28 -6.94 -25.97
C LEU A 27 5.03 -5.76 -25.00
N VAL A 28 5.99 -5.56 -24.09
CA VAL A 28 5.92 -4.53 -23.07
C VAL A 28 6.01 -3.17 -23.74
N LYS A 29 4.97 -2.36 -23.64
CA LYS A 29 4.98 -0.98 -24.12
C LYS A 29 6.11 -0.19 -23.45
N PRO A 30 6.73 0.80 -24.11
CA PRO A 30 7.83 1.59 -23.53
C PRO A 30 7.52 2.17 -22.14
N GLU A 31 6.28 2.61 -21.94
CA GLU A 31 5.79 3.15 -20.66
C GLU A 31 5.78 2.09 -19.55
N GLN A 32 5.42 0.85 -19.89
CA GLN A 32 5.45 -0.27 -18.95
C GLN A 32 6.88 -0.67 -18.62
N ARG A 33 7.82 -0.55 -19.55
CA ARG A 33 9.21 -0.89 -19.33
C ARG A 33 9.84 -0.02 -18.25
N ALA A 34 9.65 1.30 -18.31
CA ALA A 34 10.13 2.23 -17.27
C ALA A 34 9.52 1.94 -15.89
N ALA A 35 8.23 1.54 -15.85
CA ALA A 35 7.57 1.14 -14.61
C ALA A 35 8.15 -0.15 -14.04
N LEU A 36 8.47 -1.15 -14.91
CA LEU A 36 9.10 -2.40 -14.51
C LEU A 36 10.52 -2.18 -13.99
N GLU A 37 11.33 -1.36 -14.64
CA GLU A 37 12.69 -1.01 -14.21
C GLU A 37 12.68 -0.34 -12.83
N LYS A 38 11.78 0.63 -12.62
CA LYS A 38 11.60 1.30 -11.33
C LYS A 38 11.13 0.34 -10.25
N ALA A 39 10.20 -0.55 -10.56
CA ALA A 39 9.70 -1.54 -9.63
C ALA A 39 10.76 -2.58 -9.29
N GLY A 40 11.52 -3.05 -10.28
CA GLY A 40 12.63 -3.98 -10.10
C GLY A 40 13.72 -3.42 -9.19
N THR A 41 14.15 -2.17 -9.44
CA THR A 41 15.11 -1.45 -8.58
C THR A 41 14.60 -1.34 -7.14
N ALA A 42 13.31 -1.05 -6.96
CA ALA A 42 12.71 -0.94 -5.65
C ALA A 42 12.59 -2.31 -4.94
N LEU A 43 12.34 -3.39 -5.68
CA LEU A 43 12.32 -4.74 -5.12
C LEU A 43 13.70 -5.15 -4.65
N ARG A 44 14.73 -4.92 -5.48
CA ARG A 44 16.14 -5.16 -5.13
C ARG A 44 16.52 -4.44 -3.84
N ALA A 45 16.27 -3.13 -3.76
CA ALA A 45 16.58 -2.35 -2.57
C ALA A 45 15.87 -2.89 -1.31
N THR A 46 14.63 -3.36 -1.44
CA THR A 46 13.87 -3.94 -0.32
C THR A 46 14.45 -5.29 0.10
N ARG A 47 14.86 -6.14 -0.85
CA ARG A 47 15.51 -7.42 -0.58
C ARG A 47 16.87 -7.22 0.13
N GLU A 48 17.70 -6.32 -0.38
CA GLU A 48 19.01 -6.01 0.17
C GLU A 48 18.89 -5.41 1.59
N ALA A 49 17.93 -4.54 1.82
CA ALA A 49 17.62 -4.01 3.14
C ALA A 49 17.17 -5.10 4.13
N ALA A 50 16.58 -6.19 3.64
CA ALA A 50 16.24 -7.36 4.43
C ALA A 50 17.45 -8.32 4.64
N GLY A 51 18.60 -8.04 4.04
CA GLY A 51 19.81 -8.86 4.12
C GLY A 51 19.72 -10.17 3.34
N LEU A 52 18.82 -10.28 2.36
CA LEU A 52 18.58 -11.52 1.62
C LEU A 52 19.28 -11.52 0.26
N SER A 53 19.90 -12.64 -0.09
CA SER A 53 20.30 -12.95 -1.46
C SER A 53 19.07 -13.30 -2.33
N ILE A 54 19.24 -13.29 -3.65
CA ILE A 54 18.17 -13.73 -4.59
C ILE A 54 17.74 -15.17 -4.30
N LYS A 55 18.72 -16.04 -4.00
CA LYS A 55 18.43 -17.44 -3.69
C LYS A 55 17.62 -17.58 -2.41
N GLU A 56 18.06 -16.93 -1.31
CA GLU A 56 17.35 -16.96 -0.04
C GLU A 56 15.94 -16.41 -0.13
N LEU A 57 15.74 -15.31 -0.89
CA LEU A 57 14.41 -14.78 -1.13
C LEU A 57 13.56 -15.75 -1.95
N GLY A 58 14.13 -16.36 -3.01
CA GLY A 58 13.46 -17.38 -3.81
C GLY A 58 13.02 -18.58 -2.98
N ASP A 59 13.91 -19.09 -2.13
CA ASP A 59 13.62 -20.19 -1.21
C ASP A 59 12.52 -19.81 -0.20
N ALA A 60 12.60 -18.59 0.37
CA ALA A 60 11.63 -18.09 1.35
C ALA A 60 10.20 -17.94 0.82
N ILE A 61 10.05 -17.65 -0.48
CA ILE A 61 8.74 -17.56 -1.15
C ILE A 61 8.37 -18.83 -1.91
N ASN A 62 9.13 -19.89 -1.75
CA ASN A 62 8.92 -21.17 -2.43
C ASN A 62 8.87 -21.05 -3.97
N LEU A 63 9.81 -20.32 -4.54
CA LEU A 63 9.95 -20.09 -5.97
C LEU A 63 10.85 -21.16 -6.59
N LYS A 64 10.31 -21.93 -7.54
CA LYS A 64 11.06 -23.04 -8.19
C LYS A 64 12.31 -22.54 -8.94
N GLU A 65 12.25 -21.36 -9.53
CA GLU A 65 13.33 -20.74 -10.30
C GLU A 65 13.73 -19.37 -9.73
N PRO A 66 14.65 -19.30 -8.76
CA PRO A 66 15.08 -18.02 -8.17
C PRO A 66 15.66 -17.04 -9.20
N ALA A 67 16.20 -17.51 -10.33
CA ALA A 67 16.70 -16.68 -11.42
C ALA A 67 15.63 -15.72 -11.99
N LEU A 68 14.34 -16.04 -11.85
CA LEU A 68 13.25 -15.14 -12.22
C LEU A 68 13.32 -13.81 -11.45
N LEU A 69 13.70 -13.85 -10.18
CA LEU A 69 13.83 -12.63 -9.38
C LEU A 69 14.90 -11.69 -9.91
N ASP A 70 16.01 -12.24 -10.47
CA ASP A 70 17.03 -11.42 -11.12
C ASP A 70 16.49 -10.71 -12.36
N LEU A 71 15.71 -11.41 -13.19
CA LEU A 71 15.06 -10.80 -14.34
C LEU A 71 14.07 -9.71 -13.94
N VAL A 72 13.33 -9.92 -12.87
CA VAL A 72 12.37 -8.94 -12.33
C VAL A 72 13.09 -7.72 -11.76
N GLU A 73 14.14 -7.91 -10.96
CA GLU A 73 14.94 -6.83 -10.37
C GLU A 73 15.64 -5.98 -11.44
N ASN A 74 15.95 -6.57 -12.59
CA ASN A 74 16.50 -5.88 -13.76
C ASN A 74 15.43 -5.30 -14.70
N GLY A 75 14.14 -5.35 -14.33
CA GLY A 75 13.03 -4.80 -15.11
C GLY A 75 12.76 -5.53 -16.43
N LYS A 76 13.29 -6.75 -16.60
CA LYS A 76 13.15 -7.54 -17.83
C LYS A 76 11.83 -8.29 -17.92
N THR A 77 11.19 -8.55 -16.79
CA THR A 77 9.91 -9.24 -16.73
C THR A 77 9.05 -8.71 -15.58
N ALA A 78 7.73 -8.92 -15.69
CA ALA A 78 6.78 -8.61 -14.63
C ALA A 78 6.62 -9.81 -13.69
N LEU A 79 6.18 -9.55 -12.46
CA LEU A 79 5.79 -10.59 -11.52
C LEU A 79 4.31 -10.93 -11.66
N PRO A 80 3.94 -12.21 -11.65
CA PRO A 80 2.58 -12.63 -11.40
C PRO A 80 2.07 -12.08 -10.05
N PHE A 81 0.78 -11.74 -9.97
CA PHE A 81 0.19 -11.19 -8.74
C PHE A 81 0.39 -12.11 -7.53
N GLU A 82 0.31 -13.42 -7.72
CA GLU A 82 0.57 -14.42 -6.69
C GLU A 82 1.96 -14.27 -6.08
N ILE A 83 2.99 -14.07 -6.90
CA ILE A 83 4.36 -13.89 -6.42
C ILE A 83 4.49 -12.57 -5.65
N VAL A 84 3.77 -11.52 -6.05
CA VAL A 84 3.69 -10.25 -5.28
C VAL A 84 3.14 -10.51 -3.87
N LEU A 85 2.12 -11.36 -3.72
CA LEU A 85 1.56 -11.72 -2.41
C LEU A 85 2.58 -12.50 -1.56
N ARG A 86 3.30 -13.45 -2.16
CA ARG A 86 4.34 -14.22 -1.45
C ARG A 86 5.51 -13.31 -1.02
N LEU A 87 5.95 -12.41 -1.87
CA LEU A 87 6.98 -11.43 -1.53
C LEU A 87 6.53 -10.50 -0.38
N ALA A 88 5.26 -10.12 -0.35
CA ALA A 88 4.72 -9.31 0.73
C ALA A 88 4.78 -10.00 2.09
N SER A 89 4.66 -11.33 2.16
CA SER A 89 4.78 -12.08 3.41
C SER A 89 6.20 -12.06 3.99
N VAL A 90 7.20 -11.94 3.15
CA VAL A 90 8.63 -11.93 3.53
C VAL A 90 9.16 -10.50 3.69
N LEU A 91 8.98 -9.68 2.65
CA LEU A 91 9.55 -8.33 2.56
C LEU A 91 8.61 -7.23 3.08
N GLY A 92 7.31 -7.48 3.07
CA GLY A 92 6.28 -6.53 3.52
C GLY A 92 5.90 -6.64 5.00
N ARG A 93 6.74 -7.23 5.86
CA ARG A 93 6.42 -7.54 7.27
C ARG A 93 5.81 -6.38 8.05
N ASN A 94 6.30 -5.17 7.83
CA ASN A 94 5.84 -3.98 8.55
C ASN A 94 4.57 -3.37 7.94
N ASP A 95 4.40 -3.50 6.62
CA ASP A 95 3.24 -2.98 5.89
C ASP A 95 2.99 -3.78 4.59
N PRO A 96 2.43 -4.99 4.73
CA PRO A 96 2.18 -5.87 3.58
C PRO A 96 1.19 -5.26 2.58
N ILE A 97 0.22 -4.49 3.05
CA ILE A 97 -0.79 -3.86 2.19
C ILE A 97 -0.16 -2.84 1.24
N SER A 98 0.64 -1.92 1.77
CA SER A 98 1.35 -0.93 0.92
C SER A 98 2.34 -1.60 -0.04
N PHE A 99 3.01 -2.68 0.40
CA PHE A 99 3.87 -3.48 -0.48
C PHE A 99 3.08 -4.06 -1.65
N ILE A 100 1.99 -4.78 -1.38
CA ILE A 100 1.11 -5.38 -2.40
C ILE A 100 0.62 -4.32 -3.37
N MET A 101 0.07 -3.22 -2.87
CA MET A 101 -0.47 -2.15 -3.71
C MET A 101 0.58 -1.53 -4.64
N ARG A 102 1.77 -1.25 -4.11
CA ARG A 102 2.87 -0.66 -4.85
C ARG A 102 3.30 -1.56 -6.01
N PHE A 103 3.54 -2.83 -5.73
CA PHE A 103 4.06 -3.78 -6.72
C PHE A 103 2.96 -4.26 -7.68
N THR A 104 1.72 -4.43 -7.23
CA THR A 104 0.60 -4.76 -8.11
C THR A 104 0.37 -3.66 -9.14
N ARG A 105 0.41 -2.39 -8.74
CA ARG A 105 0.26 -1.27 -9.67
C ARG A 105 1.32 -1.28 -10.77
N SER A 106 2.55 -1.67 -10.44
CA SER A 106 3.68 -1.65 -11.37
C SER A 106 3.74 -2.89 -12.25
N TYR A 107 3.49 -4.07 -11.69
CA TYR A 107 3.64 -5.34 -12.42
C TYR A 107 2.34 -5.84 -13.04
N ASN A 108 1.21 -5.51 -12.44
CA ASN A 108 -0.10 -6.03 -12.82
C ASN A 108 -1.15 -4.89 -12.92
N PRO A 109 -1.00 -3.95 -13.88
CA PRO A 109 -1.86 -2.77 -13.96
C PRO A 109 -3.33 -3.09 -14.17
N ASP A 110 -3.69 -4.19 -14.83
CA ASP A 110 -5.08 -4.59 -15.04
C ASP A 110 -5.69 -5.17 -13.75
N VAL A 111 -4.93 -5.97 -12.99
CA VAL A 111 -5.32 -6.39 -11.64
C VAL A 111 -5.50 -5.16 -10.75
N TRP A 112 -4.57 -4.19 -10.85
CA TRP A 112 -4.68 -2.95 -10.09
C TRP A 112 -5.96 -2.17 -10.40
N LYS A 113 -6.32 -2.00 -11.67
CA LYS A 113 -7.58 -1.34 -12.09
C LYS A 113 -8.81 -2.03 -11.49
N THR A 114 -8.81 -3.36 -11.48
CA THR A 114 -9.89 -4.14 -10.87
C THR A 114 -9.96 -3.89 -9.37
N LEU A 115 -8.85 -3.95 -8.65
CA LEU A 115 -8.79 -3.65 -7.21
C LEU A 115 -9.21 -2.20 -6.90
N GLU A 116 -8.83 -1.26 -7.75
CA GLU A 116 -9.20 0.15 -7.61
C GLU A 116 -10.71 0.36 -7.82
N SER A 117 -11.32 -0.32 -8.80
CA SER A 117 -12.77 -0.29 -9.03
C SER A 117 -13.56 -0.87 -7.86
N LEU A 118 -13.00 -1.82 -7.14
CA LEU A 118 -13.55 -2.39 -5.90
C LEU A 118 -13.31 -1.49 -4.67
N GLY A 119 -12.62 -0.35 -4.83
CA GLY A 119 -12.35 0.59 -3.75
C GLY A 119 -11.19 0.19 -2.83
N ILE A 120 -10.44 -0.86 -3.14
CA ILE A 120 -9.32 -1.35 -2.31
C ILE A 120 -8.27 -0.26 -2.09
N GLY A 121 -7.99 0.58 -3.11
CA GLY A 121 -7.06 1.69 -2.99
C GLY A 121 -7.45 2.70 -1.91
N ARG A 122 -8.74 2.97 -1.74
CA ARG A 122 -9.26 3.89 -0.71
C ARG A 122 -9.12 3.28 0.69
N LEU A 123 -9.41 1.99 0.82
CA LEU A 123 -9.30 1.28 2.12
C LEU A 123 -7.86 1.32 2.64
N ALA A 124 -6.87 1.13 1.79
CA ALA A 124 -5.47 1.18 2.22
C ALA A 124 -5.03 2.59 2.64
N VAL A 125 -5.47 3.64 1.95
CA VAL A 125 -5.22 5.03 2.34
C VAL A 125 -5.88 5.32 3.70
N GLN A 126 -7.12 4.85 3.89
CA GLN A 126 -7.84 5.02 5.14
C GLN A 126 -7.16 4.28 6.29
N ALA A 127 -6.78 3.03 6.09
CA ALA A 127 -6.03 2.25 7.09
C ALA A 127 -4.68 2.90 7.45
N GLY A 128 -4.00 3.53 6.48
CA GLY A 128 -2.79 4.30 6.74
C GLY A 128 -3.04 5.49 7.67
N ARG A 129 -4.10 6.26 7.41
CA ARG A 129 -4.49 7.39 8.26
C ARG A 129 -4.90 6.97 9.67
N GLU A 130 -5.67 5.90 9.79
CA GLU A 130 -6.05 5.33 11.09
C GLU A 130 -4.81 4.89 11.89
N ARG A 131 -3.80 4.32 11.21
CA ARG A 131 -2.53 3.93 11.83
C ARG A 131 -1.75 5.14 12.35
N GLU A 132 -1.76 6.27 11.64
CA GLU A 132 -1.13 7.52 12.11
C GLU A 132 -1.77 8.00 13.41
N PHE A 133 -3.10 7.98 13.53
CA PHE A 133 -3.79 8.29 14.80
C PHE A 133 -3.41 7.32 15.91
N ALA A 134 -3.38 6.02 15.61
CA ALA A 134 -2.97 5.01 16.57
C ALA A 134 -1.51 5.21 17.03
N THR A 135 -0.64 5.73 16.18
CA THR A 135 0.76 6.01 16.51
C THR A 135 0.88 7.15 17.51
N ILE A 136 0.02 8.18 17.43
CA ILE A 136 -0.01 9.28 18.41
C ILE A 136 -0.28 8.73 19.82
N TYR A 137 -1.27 7.85 19.95
CA TYR A 137 -1.59 7.21 21.23
C TYR A 137 -0.43 6.33 21.74
N ARG A 138 0.13 5.50 20.83
CA ARG A 138 1.23 4.57 21.17
C ARG A 138 2.55 5.24 21.52
N ALA A 139 2.79 6.44 21.01
CA ALA A 139 4.00 7.21 21.29
C ALA A 139 4.02 7.83 22.71
N SER A 140 2.88 7.85 23.41
CA SER A 140 2.77 8.40 24.75
C SER A 140 2.76 7.30 25.80
N ASP A 141 3.80 7.23 26.63
CA ASP A 141 3.83 6.31 27.78
C ASP A 141 2.71 6.64 28.78
N ALA A 142 2.44 7.93 29.01
CA ALA A 142 1.35 8.37 29.88
C ALA A 142 -0.02 7.89 29.36
N ALA A 143 -0.24 7.85 28.04
CA ALA A 143 -1.49 7.36 27.48
C ALA A 143 -1.72 5.86 27.72
N ARG A 144 -0.64 5.08 27.85
CA ARG A 144 -0.72 3.63 28.10
C ARG A 144 -0.99 3.27 29.56
N THR A 145 -0.83 4.21 30.49
CA THR A 145 -1.04 4.02 31.92
C THR A 145 -2.36 4.60 32.43
N LEU A 146 -3.19 5.14 31.53
CA LEU A 146 -4.50 5.68 31.87
C LEU A 146 -5.44 4.58 32.36
N SER A 147 -6.22 4.89 33.41
CA SER A 147 -7.40 4.09 33.76
C SER A 147 -8.49 4.19 32.69
N ASP A 148 -9.48 3.32 32.74
CA ASP A 148 -10.60 3.32 31.79
C ASP A 148 -11.38 4.66 31.83
N GLU A 149 -11.54 5.25 33.00
CA GLU A 149 -12.21 6.54 33.18
C GLU A 149 -11.40 7.69 32.58
N GLU A 150 -10.10 7.73 32.87
CA GLU A 150 -9.19 8.73 32.31
C GLU A 150 -9.10 8.59 30.78
N PHE A 151 -9.02 7.36 30.27
CA PHE A 151 -9.05 7.11 28.83
C PHE A 151 -10.34 7.62 28.19
N ALA A 152 -11.50 7.35 28.80
CA ALA A 152 -12.79 7.85 28.29
C ALA A 152 -12.85 9.38 28.25
N ALA A 153 -12.33 10.06 29.28
CA ALA A 153 -12.26 11.52 29.32
C ALA A 153 -11.33 12.08 28.21
N VAL A 154 -10.13 11.54 28.08
CA VAL A 154 -9.18 11.91 27.01
C VAL A 154 -9.78 11.67 25.64
N LEU A 155 -10.41 10.52 25.40
CA LEU A 155 -11.05 10.18 24.13
C LEU A 155 -12.20 11.16 23.82
N GLY A 156 -12.98 11.56 24.82
CA GLY A 156 -14.03 12.59 24.70
C GLY A 156 -13.48 13.92 24.22
N PHE A 157 -12.40 14.39 24.82
CA PHE A 157 -11.71 15.61 24.41
C PHE A 157 -11.14 15.52 22.98
N VAL A 158 -10.46 14.41 22.66
CA VAL A 158 -9.89 14.18 21.32
C VAL A 158 -10.98 14.20 20.24
N LYS A 159 -12.15 13.59 20.49
CA LYS A 159 -13.29 13.64 19.55
C LYS A 159 -13.77 15.07 19.30
N GLN A 160 -13.88 15.88 20.35
CA GLN A 160 -14.30 17.28 20.20
C GLN A 160 -13.26 18.11 19.44
N ALA A 161 -11.97 17.95 19.78
CA ALA A 161 -10.88 18.63 19.09
C ALA A 161 -10.81 18.24 17.61
N PHE A 162 -11.01 16.97 17.29
CA PHE A 162 -11.04 16.46 15.91
C PHE A 162 -12.21 17.06 15.11
N ASN A 163 -13.41 17.11 15.68
CA ASN A 163 -14.58 17.73 15.05
C ASN A 163 -14.36 19.22 14.79
N LEU A 164 -13.74 19.92 15.75
CA LEU A 164 -13.39 21.34 15.61
C LEU A 164 -12.39 21.53 14.46
N ALA A 165 -11.34 20.71 14.38
CA ALA A 165 -10.36 20.75 13.29
C ALA A 165 -11.00 20.52 11.92
N LEU A 166 -11.95 19.60 11.81
CA LEU A 166 -12.71 19.35 10.59
C LEU A 166 -13.59 20.55 10.20
N ALA A 167 -14.22 21.22 11.18
CA ALA A 167 -15.03 22.41 10.92
C ALA A 167 -14.17 23.56 10.37
N PHE A 168 -13.01 23.84 10.95
CA PHE A 168 -12.08 24.85 10.45
C PHE A 168 -11.62 24.57 9.01
N ARG A 169 -11.41 23.30 8.66
CA ARG A 169 -11.05 22.93 7.29
C ARG A 169 -12.17 23.27 6.30
N SER A 170 -13.45 23.03 6.67
CA SER A 170 -14.59 23.28 5.78
C SER A 170 -14.79 24.78 5.53
N GLU A 171 -14.57 25.62 6.53
CA GLU A 171 -14.63 27.08 6.39
C GLU A 171 -13.48 27.65 5.51
N SER A 172 -12.28 27.11 5.65
CA SER A 172 -11.12 27.50 4.85
C SER A 172 -11.23 27.13 3.38
N ALA A 173 -12.05 26.12 3.06
CA ALA A 173 -12.28 25.62 1.69
C ALA A 173 -13.35 26.43 0.93
N THR A 174 -14.12 27.30 1.61
CA THR A 174 -15.13 28.12 0.96
C THR A 174 -14.47 29.36 0.36
N PRO A 175 -14.41 29.55 -0.98
CA PRO A 175 -13.82 30.74 -1.56
C PRO A 175 -14.64 31.96 -1.12
N ARG A 176 -13.96 32.92 -0.44
CA ARG A 176 -14.52 34.22 -0.10
C ARG A 176 -15.10 34.85 -1.37
N ARG A 177 -16.42 34.82 -1.51
CA ARG A 177 -17.14 35.54 -2.56
C ARG A 177 -16.79 37.02 -2.40
N ARG A 178 -15.90 37.53 -3.26
CA ARG A 178 -15.63 38.96 -3.35
C ARG A 178 -16.96 39.65 -3.67
N SER A 179 -17.51 40.35 -2.70
CA SER A 179 -18.60 41.29 -2.93
C SER A 179 -18.06 42.39 -3.82
N GLY A 180 -18.29 42.27 -5.12
CA GLY A 180 -18.07 43.31 -6.09
C GLY A 180 -18.97 44.46 -5.72
N ARG A 181 -18.39 45.51 -5.12
CA ARG A 181 -19.01 46.81 -4.91
C ARG A 181 -19.11 47.44 -6.28
N SER A 182 -20.29 47.43 -6.89
CA SER A 182 -20.65 48.18 -8.07
C SER A 182 -20.54 49.66 -7.68
N VAL A 183 -19.51 50.35 -8.19
CA VAL A 183 -19.47 51.78 -8.18
C VAL A 183 -20.33 52.24 -9.35
N GLU A 184 -21.52 52.64 -9.03
CA GLU A 184 -22.44 53.36 -9.93
C GLU A 184 -21.88 54.77 -10.09
N THR A 185 -21.27 55.04 -11.25
CA THR A 185 -20.90 56.41 -11.68
C THR A 185 -22.04 56.98 -12.49
N ALA A 186 -22.78 57.86 -11.86
CA ALA A 186 -23.71 58.79 -12.54
C ALA A 186 -22.95 59.77 -13.39
N ARG A 187 -23.25 59.81 -14.69
CA ARG A 187 -23.43 61.03 -15.50
C ARG A 187 -23.89 60.67 -16.90
#